data_7de4d8914db297b6dfd07ea5ff22bbfb
#
_entry.id   7de4d8914db297b6dfd07ea5ff22bbfb
#
_cell.length_a   1.000
_cell.length_b   1.000
_cell.length_c   1.000
_cell.angle_alpha   90.00
_cell.angle_beta   90.00
_cell.angle_gamma   90.00
#
_symmetry.space_group_name_H-M   'P 1'
#
loop_
_entity.id
_entity.type
_entity.pdbx_description
1 polymer ?
#
loop_
_entity_poly.entity_id
_entity_poly.type
_entity_poly.pdbx_seq_one_letter_code
_entity_poly.pdbx_strand_id
1 'polypeptide(L)'
;MRKSVTIHVYMMPGMAANNEIFERIKLSSPFEVHLLSWFMPNNDESLESYAERMCAQITHLNPVLIGVSFGGILVQEMSKIISCLNVIIISSVRTWREF
;
A
#
# COMPACT_ATOMS: atom_id res chain seq x y z
N MET A 1 15.08 30.06 0.96
CA MET A 1 13.73 29.54 1.13
C MET A 1 13.77 28.02 0.99
N ARG A 2 13.34 27.33 2.01
CA ARG A 2 13.29 25.87 1.97
C ARG A 2 12.08 25.42 1.18
N LYS A 3 12.30 24.52 0.22
CA LYS A 3 11.18 23.84 -0.42
C LYS A 3 10.61 22.84 0.56
N SER A 4 9.30 22.88 0.76
CA SER A 4 8.64 21.83 1.54
C SER A 4 8.67 20.54 0.73
N VAL A 5 9.03 19.46 1.39
CA VAL A 5 9.04 18.12 0.79
C VAL A 5 7.80 17.38 1.26
N THR A 6 6.99 16.93 0.33
CA THR A 6 5.84 16.12 0.64
C THR A 6 6.22 14.65 0.50
N ILE A 7 5.92 13.87 1.53
CA ILE A 7 6.12 12.43 1.51
C ILE A 7 4.77 11.79 1.21
N HIS A 8 4.68 11.12 0.08
CA HIS A 8 3.45 10.45 -0.33
C HIS A 8 3.41 9.04 0.22
N VAL A 9 2.36 8.75 0.98
CA VAL A 9 2.13 7.47 1.63
C VAL A 9 0.95 6.80 0.96
N TYR A 10 1.17 5.62 0.41
CA TYR A 10 0.10 4.82 -0.21
C TYR A 10 -0.23 3.66 0.70
N MET A 11 -1.49 3.58 1.11
CA MET A 11 -1.97 2.55 2.02
C MET A 11 -2.81 1.53 1.29
N MET A 12 -2.45 0.26 1.44
CA MET A 12 -3.23 -0.86 0.92
C MET A 12 -3.99 -1.49 2.08
N PRO A 13 -5.31 -1.36 2.11
CA PRO A 13 -6.11 -1.93 3.19
C PRO A 13 -6.22 -3.45 3.06
N GLY A 14 -6.63 -4.11 4.14
CA GLY A 14 -7.04 -5.49 4.06
C GLY A 14 -8.29 -5.62 3.18
N MET A 15 -8.46 -6.77 2.54
CA MET A 15 -9.55 -6.96 1.57
C MET A 15 -10.95 -6.76 2.17
N ALA A 16 -11.12 -7.11 3.44
CA ALA A 16 -12.40 -6.97 4.11
C ALA A 16 -12.48 -5.71 4.97
N ALA A 17 -11.48 -4.85 4.91
CA ALA A 17 -11.43 -3.67 5.76
C ALA A 17 -12.41 -2.61 5.26
N ASN A 18 -13.12 -2.01 6.21
CA ASN A 18 -13.94 -0.86 5.94
C ASN A 18 -13.04 0.37 5.78
N ASN A 19 -13.28 1.15 4.76
CA ASN A 19 -12.50 2.37 4.50
C ASN A 19 -12.57 3.38 5.65
N GLU A 20 -13.55 3.29 6.52
CA GLU A 20 -13.67 4.18 7.67
C GLU A 20 -12.45 4.16 8.59
N ILE A 21 -11.78 3.01 8.69
CA ILE A 21 -10.58 2.89 9.52
C ILE A 21 -9.50 3.83 8.98
N PHE A 22 -9.38 3.93 7.67
CA PHE A 22 -8.35 4.75 7.04
C PHE A 22 -8.68 6.23 7.06
N GLU A 23 -9.95 6.58 7.06
CA GLU A 23 -10.38 7.95 7.18
C GLU A 23 -9.97 8.57 8.52
N ARG A 24 -9.77 7.73 9.53
CA ARG A 24 -9.34 8.16 10.85
C ARG A 24 -7.83 8.32 10.95
N ILE A 25 -7.09 7.75 10.01
CA ILE A 25 -5.64 7.88 10.01
C ILE A 25 -5.30 9.17 9.28
N LYS A 26 -5.03 10.21 10.06
CA LYS A 26 -4.60 11.48 9.53
C LYS A 26 -3.14 11.68 9.90
N LEU A 27 -2.30 11.67 8.89
CA LEU A 27 -0.92 12.03 9.08
C LEU A 27 -0.78 13.52 8.80
N SER A 28 -0.09 14.20 9.71
CA SER A 28 0.17 15.62 9.50
C SER A 28 1.34 15.82 8.54
N SER A 29 1.41 17.02 7.97
CA SER A 29 2.53 17.40 7.12
C SER A 29 3.87 16.99 7.74
N PRO A 30 4.83 16.46 6.95
CA PRO A 30 4.89 16.50 5.48
C PRO A 30 4.26 15.31 4.76
N PHE A 31 3.45 14.51 5.44
CA PHE A 31 2.87 13.30 4.87
C PHE A 31 1.54 13.56 4.18
N GLU A 32 1.37 12.96 3.02
CA GLU A 32 0.10 12.96 2.30
C GLU A 32 -0.30 11.51 2.05
N VAL A 33 -1.46 11.11 2.55
CA VAL A 33 -1.93 9.73 2.50
C VAL A 33 -2.86 9.52 1.32
N HIS A 34 -2.59 8.48 0.56
CA HIS A 34 -3.42 8.03 -0.57
C HIS A 34 -3.84 6.60 -0.31
N LEU A 35 -5.12 6.31 -0.54
CA LEU A 35 -5.62 4.94 -0.41
C LEU A 35 -5.56 4.23 -1.75
N LEU A 36 -5.02 3.02 -1.74
CA LEU A 36 -5.06 2.13 -2.89
C LEU A 36 -6.37 1.35 -2.87
N SER A 37 -6.92 1.11 -4.03
CA SER A 37 -8.19 0.40 -4.17
C SER A 37 -7.98 -0.98 -4.77
N TRP A 38 -8.57 -1.99 -4.12
CA TRP A 38 -8.61 -3.34 -4.67
C TRP A 38 -9.42 -3.36 -5.96
N PHE A 39 -9.01 -4.22 -6.88
CA PHE A 39 -9.76 -4.47 -8.11
C PHE A 39 -9.82 -5.98 -8.35
N MET A 40 -10.72 -6.39 -9.22
CA MET A 40 -10.91 -7.80 -9.52
C MET A 40 -9.69 -8.35 -10.27
N PRO A 41 -9.10 -9.45 -9.81
CA PRO A 41 -8.00 -10.07 -10.55
C PRO A 41 -8.50 -10.68 -11.86
N ASN A 42 -7.60 -10.78 -12.83
CA ASN A 42 -7.88 -11.52 -14.05
C ASN A 42 -7.81 -13.03 -13.76
N ASN A 43 -8.42 -13.85 -14.63
CA ASN A 43 -8.35 -15.29 -14.47
C ASN A 43 -6.91 -15.76 -14.46
N ASP A 44 -6.56 -16.57 -13.46
CA ASP A 44 -5.22 -17.14 -13.31
C ASP A 44 -4.10 -16.09 -13.19
N GLU A 45 -4.46 -14.90 -12.77
CA GLU A 45 -3.46 -13.85 -12.59
C GLU A 45 -2.55 -14.15 -11.39
N SER A 46 -1.24 -14.04 -11.60
CA SER A 46 -0.27 -14.17 -10.53
C SER A 46 -0.30 -12.94 -9.60
N LEU A 47 0.18 -13.12 -8.38
CA LEU A 47 0.33 -12.00 -7.46
C LEU A 47 1.26 -10.91 -8.05
N GLU A 48 2.30 -11.34 -8.73
CA GLU A 48 3.25 -10.42 -9.37
C GLU A 48 2.58 -9.55 -10.44
N SER A 49 1.75 -10.16 -11.27
CA SER A 49 1.00 -9.44 -12.29
C SER A 49 -0.01 -8.48 -11.67
N TYR A 50 -0.69 -8.93 -10.63
CA TYR A 50 -1.64 -8.10 -9.92
C TYR A 50 -0.96 -6.89 -9.28
N ALA A 51 0.20 -7.11 -8.65
CA ALA A 51 0.98 -6.03 -8.06
C ALA A 51 1.44 -5.02 -9.10
N GLU A 52 1.84 -5.50 -10.29
CA GLU A 52 2.24 -4.61 -11.38
C GLU A 52 1.09 -3.69 -11.79
N ARG A 53 -0.12 -4.25 -11.91
CA ARG A 53 -1.29 -3.44 -12.23
C ARG A 53 -1.64 -2.46 -11.11
N MET A 54 -1.47 -2.88 -9.85
CA MET A 54 -1.73 -2.01 -8.70
C MET A 54 -0.77 -0.82 -8.70
N CYS A 55 0.46 -1.00 -9.13
CA CYS A 55 1.44 0.07 -9.21
C CYS A 55 0.99 1.22 -10.12
N ALA A 56 0.06 0.96 -11.05
CA ALA A 56 -0.49 2.01 -11.90
C ALA A 56 -1.27 3.07 -11.11
N GLN A 57 -1.71 2.75 -9.91
CA GLN A 57 -2.38 3.73 -9.05
C GLN A 57 -1.39 4.69 -8.36
N ILE A 58 -0.11 4.39 -8.40
CA ILE A 58 0.91 5.20 -7.76
C ILE A 58 1.46 6.19 -8.79
N THR A 59 1.28 7.47 -8.49
CA THR A 59 1.65 8.55 -9.40
C THR A 59 2.82 9.39 -8.89
N HIS A 60 3.39 9.03 -7.76
CA HIS A 60 4.51 9.75 -7.16
C HIS A 60 5.74 8.86 -7.07
N LEU A 61 6.92 9.47 -7.20
CA LEU A 61 8.19 8.75 -7.09
C LEU A 61 8.54 8.47 -5.64
N ASN A 62 9.16 7.33 -5.41
CA ASN A 62 9.67 6.93 -4.08
C ASN A 62 8.64 7.08 -2.96
N PRO A 63 7.44 6.48 -3.11
CA PRO A 63 6.43 6.58 -2.06
C PRO A 63 6.79 5.71 -0.85
N VAL A 64 6.12 5.99 0.26
CA VAL A 64 6.05 5.04 1.37
C VAL A 64 4.84 4.15 1.12
N LEU A 65 5.02 2.84 1.20
CA LEU A 65 3.92 1.89 1.05
C LEU A 65 3.58 1.31 2.43
N ILE A 66 2.30 1.32 2.77
CA ILE A 66 1.80 0.69 3.98
C ILE A 66 0.77 -0.34 3.58
N GLY A 67 0.98 -1.58 3.97
CA GLY A 67 0.03 -2.66 3.70
C GLY A 67 -0.49 -3.25 5.00
N VAL A 68 -1.81 -3.47 5.05
CA VAL A 68 -2.49 -4.02 6.23
C VAL A 68 -2.98 -5.43 5.90
N SER A 69 -2.62 -6.40 6.73
CA SER A 69 -3.02 -7.79 6.55
C SER A 69 -2.59 -8.31 5.18
N PHE A 70 -3.51 -8.81 4.35
CA PHE A 70 -3.18 -9.26 3.01
C PHE A 70 -2.58 -8.15 2.14
N GLY A 71 -2.95 -6.89 2.42
CA GLY A 71 -2.34 -5.74 1.74
C GLY A 71 -0.84 -5.64 1.98
N GLY A 72 -0.35 -6.19 3.11
CA GLY A 72 1.08 -6.24 3.40
C GLY A 72 1.84 -7.14 2.42
N ILE A 73 1.24 -8.25 2.02
CA ILE A 73 1.84 -9.14 1.03
C ILE A 73 1.92 -8.43 -0.33
N LEU A 74 0.85 -7.73 -0.68
CA LEU A 74 0.80 -7.02 -1.96
C LEU A 74 1.82 -5.89 -2.04
N VAL A 75 1.96 -5.06 -1.00
CA VAL A 75 2.93 -3.96 -1.04
C VAL A 75 4.37 -4.47 -1.09
N GLN A 76 4.65 -5.64 -0.53
CA GLN A 76 5.96 -6.25 -0.68
C GLN A 76 6.26 -6.58 -2.13
N GLU A 77 5.29 -7.14 -2.85
CA GLU A 77 5.46 -7.41 -4.27
C GLU A 77 5.60 -6.12 -5.09
N MET A 78 4.80 -5.11 -4.75
CA MET A 78 4.90 -3.81 -5.42
C MET A 78 6.28 -3.17 -5.22
N SER A 79 6.88 -3.33 -4.04
CA SER A 79 8.19 -2.76 -3.75
C SER A 79 9.32 -3.40 -4.56
N LYS A 80 9.10 -4.55 -5.16
CA LYS A 80 10.05 -5.17 -6.08
C LYS A 80 9.99 -4.57 -7.48
N ILE A 81 8.91 -3.87 -7.78
CA ILE A 81 8.63 -3.32 -9.11
C ILE A 81 9.00 -1.84 -9.17
N ILE A 82 8.67 -1.09 -8.13
CA ILE A 82 8.94 0.35 -8.07
C ILE A 82 9.85 0.67 -6.88
N SER A 83 10.60 1.75 -7.00
CA SER A 83 11.42 2.25 -5.90
C SER A 83 10.54 2.89 -4.84
N CYS A 84 10.74 2.48 -3.59
CA CYS A 84 9.98 2.99 -2.45
C CYS A 84 10.92 3.60 -1.42
N LEU A 85 10.47 4.66 -0.77
CA LEU A 85 11.21 5.26 0.33
C LEU A 85 11.20 4.31 1.54
N ASN A 86 10.09 3.68 1.78
CA ASN A 86 9.94 2.69 2.85
C ASN A 86 8.72 1.81 2.59
N VAL A 87 8.72 0.62 3.20
CA VAL A 87 7.59 -0.31 3.14
C VAL A 87 7.27 -0.74 4.57
N ILE A 88 6.04 -0.50 4.98
CA ILE A 88 5.56 -0.80 6.33
C ILE A 88 4.43 -1.83 6.23
N ILE A 89 4.56 -2.90 6.97
CA ILE A 89 3.58 -3.98 6.99
C ILE A 89 2.94 -4.04 8.35
N ILE A 90 1.63 -3.92 8.38
CA ILE A 90 0.84 -4.03 9.60
C ILE A 90 0.03 -5.32 9.49
N SER A 91 0.28 -6.27 10.37
CA SER A 91 -0.40 -7.55 10.33
C SER A 91 -0.86 -7.95 11.72
N SER A 92 -2.11 -8.39 11.81
CA SER A 92 -2.64 -9.03 12.99
C SER A 92 -2.34 -10.52 12.99
N VAL A 93 -1.88 -11.06 11.87
CA VAL A 93 -1.52 -12.47 11.70
C VAL A 93 -0.01 -12.60 11.87
N ARG A 94 0.42 -13.33 12.88
CA ARG A 94 1.85 -13.49 13.17
C ARG A 94 2.51 -14.55 12.31
N THR A 95 1.77 -15.55 11.92
CA THR A 95 2.28 -16.62 11.09
C THR A 95 1.25 -16.99 10.03
N TRP A 96 1.76 -17.57 8.96
CA TRP A 96 0.95 -18.10 7.89
C TRP A 96 -0.12 -19.10 8.38
N ARG A 97 0.16 -19.82 9.47
CA ARG A 97 -0.74 -20.83 10.02
C ARG A 97 -1.96 -20.26 10.75
N GLU A 98 -1.98 -18.97 11.00
CA GLU A 98 -3.10 -18.32 11.69
C GLU A 98 -4.26 -17.95 10.77
N PHE A 99 -4.11 -18.20 9.50
CA PHE A 99 -5.18 -18.01 8.54
C PHE A 99 -6.20 -19.14 8.60
#